data_240c72809e00b3e3f5e6411f27cd4a81
#
_entry.id   240c72809e00b3e3f5e6411f27cd4a81
#
_cell.length_a   1.000
_cell.length_b   1.000
_cell.length_c   1.000
_cell.angle_alpha   90.00
_cell.angle_beta   90.00
_cell.angle_gamma   90.00
#
_symmetry.space_group_name_H-M   'P 1'
#
loop_
_entity.id
_entity.type
_entity.pdbx_description
1 polymer ?
#
loop_
_entity_poly.entity_id
_entity_poly.type
_entity_poly.pdbx_seq_one_letter_code
_entity_poly.pdbx_strand_id
1 'polypeptide(L)'
;MRGGLNDVPNLHLLGVTHPDAVVFPQHDLEIYGRALCGYDDMVPLHASRRRTTRWQIAMAHGHYVPPDDWAAESHRSWRISDAALSACQADYVALGHWDRAAQVGDGAVPAYYSGSPHLAGTVNVIRLNRRSGVMVAREPLTASAAR
;
A
#
# COMPACT_ATOMS: atom_id res chain seq x y z
N MET A 1 -23.33 22.76 9.13
CA MET A 1 -22.61 22.25 7.96
C MET A 1 -21.75 21.08 8.44
N ARG A 2 -21.91 19.88 7.89
CA ARG A 2 -21.00 18.76 8.18
C ARG A 2 -19.78 18.99 7.29
N GLY A 3 -18.62 19.29 7.87
CA GLY A 3 -17.37 19.35 7.13
C GLY A 3 -17.13 18.01 6.44
N GLY A 4 -16.84 18.02 5.15
CA GLY A 4 -16.52 16.82 4.40
C GLY A 4 -15.14 16.28 4.78
N LEU A 5 -14.83 15.05 4.42
CA LEU A 5 -13.49 14.46 4.60
C LEU A 5 -12.38 15.33 3.96
N ASN A 6 -12.73 16.12 2.95
CA ASN A 6 -11.81 17.04 2.27
C ASN A 6 -11.34 18.22 3.16
N ASP A 7 -12.04 18.48 4.26
CA ASP A 7 -11.75 19.60 5.16
C ASP A 7 -10.87 19.17 6.35
N VAL A 8 -10.45 17.91 6.39
CA VAL A 8 -9.59 17.38 7.47
C VAL A 8 -8.12 17.68 7.13
N PRO A 9 -7.43 18.51 7.93
CA PRO A 9 -6.00 18.75 7.73
C PRO A 9 -5.20 17.44 7.78
N ASN A 10 -4.23 17.31 6.92
CA ASN A 10 -3.34 16.12 6.83
C ASN A 10 -4.03 14.82 6.40
N LEU A 11 -5.26 14.86 5.90
CA LEU A 11 -5.91 13.73 5.26
C LEU A 11 -5.74 13.83 3.73
N HIS A 12 -5.07 12.85 3.15
CA HIS A 12 -4.84 12.75 1.72
C HIS A 12 -5.58 11.52 1.18
N LEU A 13 -6.57 11.75 0.32
CA LEU A 13 -7.37 10.70 -0.30
C LEU A 13 -7.03 10.62 -1.79
N LEU A 14 -6.33 9.56 -2.18
CA LEU A 14 -6.00 9.30 -3.59
C LEU A 14 -7.29 8.98 -4.36
N GLY A 15 -7.46 9.63 -5.50
CA GLY A 15 -8.69 9.57 -6.30
C GLY A 15 -9.79 10.52 -5.83
N VAL A 16 -9.58 11.28 -4.74
CA VAL A 16 -10.55 12.26 -4.21
C VAL A 16 -9.91 13.63 -4.02
N THR A 17 -9.01 13.78 -3.04
CA THR A 17 -8.31 15.06 -2.81
C THR A 17 -7.06 15.21 -3.69
N HIS A 18 -6.48 14.09 -4.11
CA HIS A 18 -5.33 14.00 -4.99
C HIS A 18 -5.63 12.98 -6.09
N PRO A 19 -5.21 13.19 -7.34
CA PRO A 19 -5.50 12.24 -8.41
C PRO A 19 -4.98 10.83 -8.12
N ASP A 20 -3.68 10.68 -7.95
CA ASP A 20 -3.02 9.39 -7.77
C ASP A 20 -1.75 9.42 -6.90
N ALA A 21 -1.30 10.60 -6.46
CA ALA A 21 -0.09 10.73 -5.66
C ALA A 21 -0.10 11.95 -4.75
N VAL A 22 0.66 11.85 -3.66
CA VAL A 22 0.99 12.94 -2.73
C VAL A 22 2.49 12.99 -2.55
N VAL A 23 3.07 14.16 -2.69
CA VAL A 23 4.50 14.40 -2.44
C VAL A 23 4.68 15.07 -1.10
N PHE A 24 5.64 14.58 -0.31
CA PHE A 24 6.10 15.15 0.96
C PHE A 24 7.55 15.65 0.79
N PRO A 25 7.74 16.89 0.31
CA PRO A 25 9.07 17.38 -0.06
C PRO A 25 10.06 17.36 1.10
N GLN A 26 9.58 17.66 2.33
CA GLN A 26 10.40 17.67 3.55
C GLN A 26 10.97 16.28 3.88
N HIS A 27 10.40 15.21 3.34
CA HIS A 27 10.83 13.83 3.54
C HIS A 27 11.43 13.21 2.29
N ASP A 28 11.47 13.94 1.18
CA ASP A 28 11.91 13.44 -0.13
C ASP A 28 11.14 12.14 -0.49
N LEU A 29 9.83 12.16 -0.24
CA LEU A 29 8.92 11.02 -0.31
C LEU A 29 7.72 11.34 -1.20
N GLU A 30 7.37 10.40 -2.06
CA GLU A 30 6.10 10.32 -2.77
C GLU A 30 5.34 9.08 -2.32
N ILE A 31 4.05 9.24 -2.00
CA ILE A 31 3.11 8.14 -1.80
C ILE A 31 2.13 8.19 -2.95
N TYR A 32 1.96 7.08 -3.65
CA TYR A 32 1.06 7.01 -4.79
C TYR A 32 0.24 5.73 -4.79
N GLY A 33 -0.88 5.76 -5.48
CA GLY A 33 -1.76 4.61 -5.59
C GLY A 33 -2.93 4.92 -6.50
N ARG A 34 -3.65 3.88 -6.86
CA ARG A 34 -4.82 3.99 -7.72
C ARG A 34 -6.08 3.73 -6.91
N ALA A 35 -7.05 4.65 -7.00
CA ALA A 35 -8.38 4.38 -6.48
C ALA A 35 -9.05 3.29 -7.31
N LEU A 36 -9.65 2.32 -6.67
CA LEU A 36 -10.47 1.31 -7.34
C LEU A 36 -11.79 1.95 -7.79
N CYS A 37 -12.12 1.79 -9.06
CA CYS A 37 -13.30 2.40 -9.67
C CYS A 37 -14.49 1.45 -9.78
N GLY A 38 -14.31 0.16 -9.51
CA GLY A 38 -15.36 -0.87 -9.58
C GLY A 38 -14.82 -2.28 -9.53
N TYR A 39 -15.72 -3.25 -9.56
CA TYR A 39 -15.38 -4.67 -9.53
C TYR A 39 -14.70 -5.18 -10.80
N ASP A 40 -14.85 -4.48 -11.91
CA ASP A 40 -14.21 -4.81 -13.18
C ASP A 40 -12.79 -4.25 -13.30
N ASP A 41 -12.32 -3.54 -12.26
CA ASP A 41 -10.96 -3.00 -12.25
C ASP A 41 -9.94 -4.12 -12.01
N MET A 42 -9.18 -4.44 -13.05
CA MET A 42 -8.24 -5.57 -13.07
C MET A 42 -6.81 -5.16 -12.72
N VAL A 43 -6.54 -3.89 -12.51
CA VAL A 43 -5.19 -3.36 -12.32
C VAL A 43 -5.10 -2.51 -11.05
N PRO A 44 -5.01 -3.14 -9.86
CA PRO A 44 -4.96 -2.40 -8.59
C PRO A 44 -3.63 -1.67 -8.35
N LEU A 45 -2.57 -2.05 -9.04
CA LEU A 45 -1.24 -1.49 -8.86
C LEU A 45 -0.75 -0.87 -10.17
N HIS A 46 -0.34 0.40 -10.11
CA HIS A 46 0.30 1.05 -11.24
C HIS A 46 1.65 0.40 -11.57
N ALA A 47 1.97 0.35 -12.87
CA ALA A 47 3.33 0.17 -13.32
C ALA A 47 4.23 1.33 -12.81
N SER A 48 5.52 1.25 -13.09
CA SER A 48 6.49 2.24 -12.61
C SER A 48 6.04 3.68 -12.87
N ARG A 49 6.27 4.52 -11.88
CA ARG A 49 6.05 5.96 -11.92
C ARG A 49 7.38 6.69 -12.04
N ARG A 50 7.43 7.78 -12.82
CA ARG A 50 8.63 8.61 -12.90
C ARG A 50 9.05 9.04 -11.51
N ARG A 51 10.26 8.69 -11.12
CA ARG A 51 10.82 9.03 -9.82
C ARG A 51 11.22 10.51 -9.79
N THR A 52 10.60 11.28 -8.90
CA THR A 52 10.92 12.70 -8.62
C THR A 52 11.38 12.90 -7.19
N THR A 53 11.25 11.88 -6.36
CA THR A 53 11.66 11.85 -4.96
C THR A 53 12.60 10.67 -4.72
N ARG A 54 13.37 10.74 -3.64
CA ARG A 54 14.23 9.65 -3.22
C ARG A 54 13.44 8.38 -2.91
N TRP A 55 12.32 8.54 -2.19
CA TRP A 55 11.49 7.43 -1.75
C TRP A 55 10.15 7.45 -2.45
N GLN A 56 9.73 6.28 -2.88
CA GLN A 56 8.41 6.06 -3.44
C GLN A 56 7.73 4.90 -2.73
N ILE A 57 6.55 5.14 -2.17
CA ILE A 57 5.67 4.12 -1.59
C ILE A 57 4.45 3.97 -2.49
N ALA A 58 4.23 2.76 -2.99
CA ALA A 58 3.00 2.43 -3.69
C ALA A 58 1.94 1.93 -2.68
N MET A 59 0.69 2.31 -2.89
CA MET A 59 -0.46 1.79 -2.16
C MET A 59 -1.43 1.12 -3.11
N ALA A 60 -1.91 -0.06 -2.75
CA ALA A 60 -2.90 -0.77 -3.54
C ALA A 60 -3.87 -1.55 -2.64
N HIS A 61 -5.11 -1.69 -3.12
CA HIS A 61 -6.08 -2.61 -2.54
C HIS A 61 -6.32 -3.76 -3.52
N GLY A 62 -5.99 -4.98 -3.12
CA GLY A 62 -6.13 -6.13 -4.00
C GLY A 62 -5.67 -7.43 -3.37
N HIS A 63 -5.97 -8.52 -4.05
CA HIS A 63 -5.64 -9.88 -3.65
C HIS A 63 -4.34 -10.33 -4.32
N TYR A 64 -3.30 -10.57 -3.52
CA TYR A 64 -2.07 -11.15 -4.04
C TYR A 64 -2.28 -12.63 -4.35
N VAL A 65 -1.87 -13.03 -5.54
CA VAL A 65 -1.95 -14.41 -6.01
C VAL A 65 -0.56 -14.87 -6.40
N PRO A 66 -0.01 -15.90 -5.73
CA PRO A 66 1.26 -16.50 -6.11
C PRO A 66 1.22 -17.06 -7.55
N PRO A 67 2.35 -17.19 -8.24
CA PRO A 67 2.40 -17.72 -9.60
C PRO A 67 1.74 -19.09 -9.77
N ASP A 68 1.94 -19.99 -8.80
CA ASP A 68 1.40 -21.36 -8.85
C ASP A 68 -0.12 -21.40 -8.71
N ASP A 69 -0.72 -20.41 -8.03
CA ASP A 69 -2.16 -20.33 -7.77
C ASP A 69 -2.90 -19.46 -8.80
N TRP A 70 -2.16 -18.82 -9.71
CA TRP A 70 -2.74 -17.82 -10.62
C TRP A 70 -3.88 -18.32 -11.47
N ALA A 71 -3.79 -19.56 -11.97
CA ALA A 71 -4.82 -20.17 -12.81
C ALA A 71 -6.02 -20.70 -11.99
N ALA A 72 -5.78 -21.11 -10.73
CA ALA A 72 -6.79 -21.71 -9.86
C ALA A 72 -7.58 -20.66 -9.07
N GLU A 73 -7.06 -19.44 -8.94
CA GLU A 73 -7.67 -18.38 -8.15
C GLU A 73 -9.02 -17.94 -8.74
N SER A 74 -10.06 -18.01 -7.92
CA SER A 74 -11.42 -17.65 -8.30
C SER A 74 -11.68 -16.15 -8.39
N HIS A 75 -10.92 -15.34 -7.64
CA HIS A 75 -11.00 -13.89 -7.70
C HIS A 75 -10.43 -13.41 -9.03
N ARG A 76 -11.25 -12.79 -9.85
CA ARG A 76 -10.83 -12.29 -11.17
C ARG A 76 -10.44 -10.82 -11.16
N SER A 77 -10.97 -10.06 -10.19
CA SER A 77 -10.70 -8.63 -10.06
C SER A 77 -9.62 -8.36 -9.03
N TRP A 78 -8.95 -7.24 -9.14
CA TRP A 78 -7.99 -6.71 -8.16
C TRP A 78 -6.83 -7.66 -7.82
N ARG A 79 -6.44 -8.48 -8.77
CA ARG A 79 -5.33 -9.43 -8.56
C ARG A 79 -3.98 -8.73 -8.67
N ILE A 80 -3.09 -9.07 -7.76
CA ILE A 80 -1.71 -8.58 -7.72
C ILE A 80 -0.78 -9.78 -7.88
N SER A 81 0.12 -9.72 -8.86
CA SER A 81 1.14 -10.73 -9.12
C SER A 81 2.54 -10.22 -8.75
N ASP A 82 3.51 -11.13 -8.69
CA ASP A 82 4.93 -10.77 -8.55
C ASP A 82 5.38 -9.82 -9.67
N ALA A 83 4.94 -10.07 -10.89
CA ALA A 83 5.23 -9.21 -12.03
C ALA A 83 4.69 -7.78 -11.84
N ALA A 84 3.47 -7.63 -11.27
CA ALA A 84 2.91 -6.32 -10.98
C ALA A 84 3.67 -5.61 -9.85
N LEU A 85 4.07 -6.35 -8.80
CA LEU A 85 4.89 -5.81 -7.71
C LEU A 85 6.24 -5.34 -8.23
N SER A 86 6.93 -6.14 -9.00
CA SER A 86 8.24 -5.78 -9.59
C SER A 86 8.12 -4.62 -10.57
N ALA A 87 7.07 -4.58 -11.39
CA ALA A 87 6.84 -3.53 -12.38
C ALA A 87 6.58 -2.15 -11.77
N CYS A 88 6.08 -2.07 -10.54
CA CYS A 88 5.81 -0.77 -9.90
C CYS A 88 7.10 -0.04 -9.51
N GLN A 89 8.22 -0.75 -9.31
CA GLN A 89 9.54 -0.19 -8.97
C GLN A 89 9.53 0.76 -7.75
N ALA A 90 8.56 0.61 -6.86
CA ALA A 90 8.50 1.34 -5.60
C ALA A 90 9.54 0.82 -4.61
N ASP A 91 9.91 1.63 -3.63
CA ASP A 91 10.78 1.18 -2.53
C ASP A 91 10.02 0.32 -1.51
N TYR A 92 8.69 0.49 -1.44
CA TYR A 92 7.79 -0.28 -0.59
C TYR A 92 6.38 -0.30 -1.18
N VAL A 93 5.66 -1.41 -1.02
CA VAL A 93 4.25 -1.54 -1.40
C VAL A 93 3.39 -1.83 -0.18
N ALA A 94 2.49 -0.90 0.13
CA ALA A 94 1.48 -1.05 1.16
C ALA A 94 0.20 -1.64 0.56
N LEU A 95 -0.18 -2.83 1.02
CA LEU A 95 -1.33 -3.56 0.50
C LEU A 95 -2.49 -3.60 1.52
N GLY A 96 -3.69 -3.38 1.02
CA GLY A 96 -4.95 -3.62 1.71
C GLY A 96 -5.72 -4.78 1.06
N HIS A 97 -6.63 -5.37 1.76
CA HIS A 97 -7.56 -6.44 1.42
C HIS A 97 -7.51 -7.63 2.40
N TRP A 98 -6.31 -8.10 2.77
CA TRP A 98 -6.20 -9.21 3.72
C TRP A 98 -6.34 -8.73 5.16
N ASP A 99 -7.08 -9.49 5.96
CA ASP A 99 -7.25 -9.23 7.40
C ASP A 99 -6.03 -9.63 8.22
N ARG A 100 -5.21 -10.52 7.69
CA ARG A 100 -3.96 -10.96 8.32
C ARG A 100 -2.76 -10.15 7.80
N ALA A 101 -1.80 -9.95 8.65
CA ALA A 101 -0.52 -9.36 8.25
C ALA A 101 0.33 -10.40 7.51
N ALA A 102 0.89 -10.01 6.36
CA ALA A 102 1.73 -10.89 5.55
C ALA A 102 2.71 -10.09 4.68
N GLN A 103 3.90 -10.63 4.49
CA GLN A 103 4.77 -10.26 3.39
C GLN A 103 4.40 -11.11 2.18
N VAL A 104 4.37 -10.53 1.00
CA VAL A 104 4.04 -11.21 -0.26
C VAL A 104 5.04 -10.81 -1.35
N GLY A 105 5.00 -11.55 -2.46
CA GLY A 105 5.88 -11.34 -3.58
C GLY A 105 7.18 -12.13 -3.47
N ASP A 106 7.99 -12.05 -4.54
CA ASP A 106 9.29 -12.71 -4.66
C ASP A 106 10.44 -12.00 -3.91
N GLY A 107 10.13 -10.86 -3.29
CA GLY A 107 11.11 -10.05 -2.55
C GLY A 107 11.82 -8.99 -3.39
N ALA A 108 11.55 -8.88 -4.69
CA ALA A 108 12.13 -7.82 -5.54
C ALA A 108 11.74 -6.42 -5.04
N VAL A 109 10.52 -6.28 -4.53
CA VAL A 109 10.03 -5.09 -3.84
C VAL A 109 9.41 -5.51 -2.51
N PRO A 110 9.75 -4.90 -1.37
CA PRO A 110 9.09 -5.16 -0.10
C PRO A 110 7.59 -4.84 -0.18
N ALA A 111 6.74 -5.88 -0.19
CA ALA A 111 5.30 -5.75 -0.31
C ALA A 111 4.58 -6.42 0.87
N TYR A 112 3.71 -5.68 1.56
CA TYR A 112 3.13 -6.15 2.82
C TYR A 112 1.66 -5.76 2.94
N TYR A 113 0.87 -6.72 3.43
CA TYR A 113 -0.40 -6.45 4.10
C TYR A 113 -0.14 -6.16 5.57
N SER A 114 -0.70 -5.09 6.12
CA SER A 114 -0.70 -4.87 7.57
C SER A 114 -1.70 -5.76 8.28
N GLY A 115 -2.72 -6.20 7.58
CA GLY A 115 -3.91 -6.81 8.14
C GLY A 115 -4.88 -5.77 8.68
N SER A 116 -6.08 -6.22 9.03
CA SER A 116 -7.01 -5.33 9.72
C SER A 116 -6.57 -5.11 11.17
N PRO A 117 -6.64 -3.89 11.71
CA PRO A 117 -6.19 -3.60 13.07
C PRO A 117 -6.85 -4.49 14.12
N HIS A 118 -8.13 -4.81 13.89
CA HIS A 118 -8.93 -5.62 14.82
C HIS A 118 -8.49 -7.10 14.86
N LEU A 119 -8.17 -7.69 13.71
CA LEU A 119 -7.84 -9.11 13.61
C LEU A 119 -6.33 -9.36 13.71
N ALA A 120 -5.51 -8.53 13.08
CA ALA A 120 -4.07 -8.67 13.11
C ALA A 120 -3.48 -8.20 14.46
N GLY A 121 -4.10 -7.23 15.13
CA GLY A 121 -3.62 -6.64 16.38
C GLY A 121 -2.28 -5.92 16.25
N THR A 122 -1.81 -5.70 15.03
CA THR A 122 -0.50 -5.11 14.73
C THR A 122 -0.58 -4.15 13.55
N VAL A 123 0.43 -3.30 13.41
CA VAL A 123 0.67 -2.47 12.22
C VAL A 123 2.09 -2.68 11.71
N ASN A 124 2.30 -2.41 10.42
CA ASN A 124 3.63 -2.32 9.85
C ASN A 124 4.17 -0.90 10.04
N VAL A 125 5.32 -0.79 10.68
CA VAL A 125 6.08 0.45 10.78
C VAL A 125 7.21 0.40 9.76
N ILE A 126 7.22 1.36 8.82
CA ILE A 126 8.20 1.43 7.75
C ILE A 126 9.21 2.54 8.09
N ARG A 127 10.49 2.19 8.11
CA ARG A 127 11.59 3.13 8.29
C ARG A 127 12.39 3.21 6.99
N LEU A 128 12.44 4.42 6.43
CA LEU A 128 13.18 4.74 5.23
C LEU A 128 14.54 5.33 5.63
N ASN A 129 15.62 4.64 5.33
CA ASN A 129 16.96 5.04 5.74
C ASN A 129 17.91 5.04 4.54
N ARG A 130 18.66 6.15 4.36
CA ARG A 130 19.57 6.31 3.20
C ARG A 130 20.67 5.26 3.11
N ARG A 131 21.06 4.66 4.23
CA ARG A 131 22.14 3.66 4.29
C ARG A 131 21.60 2.23 4.25
N SER A 132 20.55 1.95 4.99
CA SER A 132 19.99 0.59 5.16
C SER A 132 18.76 0.31 4.28
N GLY A 133 18.29 1.31 3.51
CA GLY A 133 17.12 1.13 2.66
C GLY A 133 15.81 1.13 3.45
N VAL A 134 14.87 0.30 3.03
CA VAL A 134 13.56 0.13 3.66
C VAL A 134 13.65 -0.96 4.72
N MET A 135 13.23 -0.61 5.94
CA MET A 135 13.09 -1.56 7.05
C MET A 135 11.63 -1.60 7.46
N VAL A 136 11.09 -2.81 7.60
CA VAL A 136 9.72 -3.04 8.01
C VAL A 136 9.73 -3.78 9.33
N ALA A 137 9.06 -3.22 10.33
CA ALA A 137 8.83 -3.84 11.62
C ALA A 137 7.34 -3.98 11.87
N ARG A 138 6.93 -5.09 12.46
CA ARG A 138 5.55 -5.27 12.91
C ARG A 138 5.46 -4.90 14.37
N GLU A 139 4.61 -3.93 14.69
CA GLU A 139 4.44 -3.44 16.05
C GLU A 139 3.02 -3.71 16.56
N PRO A 140 2.86 -4.19 17.81
CA PRO A 140 1.55 -4.40 18.40
C PRO A 140 0.76 -3.09 18.51
N LEU A 141 -0.54 -3.15 18.23
CA LEU A 141 -1.46 -2.10 18.58
C LEU A 141 -1.80 -2.24 20.08
N THR A 142 -1.13 -1.47 20.93
CA THR A 142 -1.57 -1.34 22.31
C THR A 142 -2.80 -0.47 22.32
N ALA A 143 -3.96 -1.02 22.71
CA ALA A 143 -5.11 -0.20 23.04
C ALA A 143 -4.68 0.72 24.20
N SER A 144 -4.47 1.99 23.91
CA SER A 144 -4.37 2.98 24.98
C SER A 144 -5.71 2.95 25.70
N ALA A 145 -5.72 2.48 26.94
CA ALA A 145 -6.90 2.62 27.77
C ALA A 145 -7.22 4.12 27.82
N ALA A 146 -8.29 4.50 27.15
CA ALA A 146 -8.83 5.84 27.31
C ALA A 146 -9.19 6.00 28.79
N ARG A 147 -8.47 6.88 29.45
CA ARG A 147 -8.83 7.34 30.81
C ARG A 147 -9.91 8.42 30.69
#